data_ef032d1dd0cd143c37b60d901afa6f5e
#
_entry.id   ef032d1dd0cd143c37b60d901afa6f5e
#
_cell.length_a   1.000
_cell.length_b   1.000
_cell.length_c   1.000
_cell.angle_alpha   90.00
_cell.angle_beta   90.00
_cell.angle_gamma   90.00
#
_symmetry.space_group_name_H-M   'P 1'
#
loop_
_entity.id
_entity.type
_entity.pdbx_description
1 polymer ?
#
loop_
_entity_poly.entity_id
_entity_poly.type
_entity_poly.pdbx_seq_one_letter_code
_entity_poly.pdbx_strand_id
1 'polypeptide(L)'
;YSANWDDWNSVSFHNDLDILGINGYFPLEKIGSESESFNASAHINSAHVSSAYLRSMLLPHLSALKLWSRENQTAIFFSEVGYPDHSLALQQPWNPGTPNSRYQPELQVEGYRAFLDVFGDADFSKGIFFYAIHQHEHRDLNGYTPQQGKSREALIEYLNERRSL
;
A
#
# COMPACT_ATOMS: atom_id res chain seq x y z
N TYR A 1 -9.97 5.28 -16.18
CA TYR A 1 -9.14 6.36 -15.60
C TYR A 1 -8.56 5.90 -14.26
N SER A 2 -7.35 6.30 -13.96
CA SER A 2 -6.70 6.03 -12.68
C SER A 2 -6.26 7.34 -12.02
N ALA A 3 -6.64 7.52 -10.77
CA ALA A 3 -6.32 8.67 -9.93
C ALA A 3 -5.35 8.26 -8.82
N ASN A 4 -4.66 9.22 -8.21
CA ASN A 4 -3.83 8.93 -7.06
C ASN A 4 -4.67 8.81 -5.77
N TRP A 5 -4.09 8.18 -4.77
CA TRP A 5 -4.72 7.92 -3.47
C TRP A 5 -5.19 9.18 -2.73
N ASP A 6 -4.65 10.36 -3.06
CA ASP A 6 -4.93 11.64 -2.40
C ASP A 6 -5.79 12.60 -3.24
N ASP A 7 -6.01 12.33 -4.54
CA ASP A 7 -6.76 13.22 -5.43
C ASP A 7 -7.95 12.56 -6.17
N TRP A 8 -8.23 11.29 -5.92
CA TRP A 8 -9.26 10.51 -6.62
C TRP A 8 -10.66 11.15 -6.56
N ASN A 9 -10.98 11.87 -5.49
CA ASN A 9 -12.27 12.54 -5.32
C ASN A 9 -12.37 13.89 -6.09
N SER A 10 -11.28 14.34 -6.69
CA SER A 10 -11.23 15.57 -7.50
C SER A 10 -11.63 15.33 -8.96
N VAL A 11 -11.84 14.07 -9.35
CA VAL A 11 -12.23 13.70 -10.72
C VAL A 11 -13.66 14.14 -10.99
N SER A 12 -13.85 15.09 -11.93
CA SER A 12 -15.18 15.67 -12.22
C SER A 12 -16.05 14.84 -13.16
N PHE A 13 -15.48 13.82 -13.81
CA PHE A 13 -16.15 12.99 -14.82
C PHE A 13 -16.40 11.53 -14.34
N HIS A 14 -16.51 11.32 -13.03
CA HIS A 14 -16.72 9.96 -12.49
C HIS A 14 -18.05 9.33 -12.93
N ASN A 15 -19.06 10.12 -13.24
CA ASN A 15 -20.34 9.61 -13.76
C ASN A 15 -20.20 8.96 -15.15
N ASP A 16 -19.11 9.24 -15.85
CA ASP A 16 -18.82 8.67 -17.18
C ASP A 16 -17.90 7.44 -17.09
N LEU A 17 -17.57 6.99 -15.88
CA LEU A 17 -16.67 5.86 -15.65
C LEU A 17 -17.45 4.61 -15.23
N ASP A 18 -17.17 3.47 -15.87
CA ASP A 18 -17.61 2.16 -15.39
C ASP A 18 -16.82 1.70 -14.16
N ILE A 19 -15.54 2.08 -14.10
CA ILE A 19 -14.63 1.74 -13.01
C ILE A 19 -13.67 2.90 -12.77
N LEU A 20 -13.49 3.28 -11.49
CA LEU A 20 -12.45 4.20 -11.07
C LEU A 20 -11.20 3.43 -10.64
N GLY A 21 -10.08 3.65 -11.34
CA GLY A 21 -8.76 3.17 -10.93
C GLY A 21 -8.17 4.05 -9.82
N ILE A 22 -7.54 3.43 -8.84
CA ILE A 22 -6.82 4.12 -7.77
C ILE A 22 -5.37 3.61 -7.73
N ASN A 23 -4.41 4.53 -7.85
CA ASN A 23 -3.02 4.26 -7.51
C ASN A 23 -2.90 4.31 -5.98
N GLY A 24 -2.93 3.15 -5.36
CA GLY A 24 -3.13 2.95 -3.93
C GLY A 24 -1.84 3.02 -3.10
N TYR A 25 -1.02 4.04 -3.29
CA TYR A 25 0.18 4.29 -2.49
C TYR A 25 -0.18 5.01 -1.18
N PHE A 26 -1.05 4.42 -0.37
CA PHE A 26 -1.49 5.03 0.88
C PHE A 26 -0.36 5.03 1.91
N PRO A 27 0.02 6.21 2.48
CA PRO A 27 0.97 6.24 3.58
C PRO A 27 0.36 5.63 4.84
N LEU A 28 1.15 4.84 5.53
CA LEU A 28 0.78 4.15 6.77
C LEU A 28 1.40 4.80 8.01
N GLU A 29 2.20 5.83 7.79
CA GLU A 29 2.77 6.69 8.81
C GLU A 29 2.55 8.15 8.44
N LYS A 30 2.42 9.03 9.45
CA LYS A 30 2.23 10.46 9.20
C LYS A 30 3.47 11.09 8.58
N ILE A 31 3.29 11.81 7.47
CA ILE A 31 4.34 12.60 6.84
C ILE A 31 4.54 13.85 7.72
N GLY A 32 5.78 14.08 8.17
CA GLY A 32 6.18 15.34 8.80
C GLY A 32 5.61 15.59 10.18
N SER A 33 5.23 14.60 10.96
CA SER A 33 5.25 14.77 12.40
C SER A 33 6.71 14.95 12.80
N GLU A 34 7.14 16.19 13.00
CA GLU A 34 8.24 16.50 13.91
C GLU A 34 7.79 16.07 15.33
N SER A 35 7.31 14.83 15.44
CA SER A 35 7.16 14.20 16.73
C SER A 35 8.58 13.99 17.19
N GLU A 36 8.96 14.79 18.20
CA GLU A 36 9.91 14.41 19.22
C GLU A 36 10.87 13.35 18.74
N SER A 37 11.97 13.80 18.11
CA SER A 37 13.19 13.01 17.90
C SER A 37 12.96 11.48 17.94
N PHE A 38 12.22 10.95 17.00
CA PHE A 38 12.56 9.63 16.51
C PHE A 38 13.91 9.82 15.84
N ASN A 39 14.93 9.83 16.70
CA ASN A 39 16.31 9.82 16.25
C ASN A 39 16.39 8.77 15.16
N ALA A 40 16.68 9.19 13.94
CA ALA A 40 17.02 8.29 12.85
C ALA A 40 18.25 7.43 13.21
N SER A 41 18.85 7.65 14.38
CA SER A 41 19.91 6.88 15.04
C SER A 41 19.42 6.03 16.21
N ALA A 42 18.24 6.24 16.74
CA ALA A 42 17.68 5.34 17.72
C ALA A 42 17.09 4.16 16.96
N HIS A 43 17.91 3.12 16.80
CA HIS A 43 17.50 1.75 16.64
C HIS A 43 15.98 1.60 16.43
N ILE A 44 15.53 1.58 15.20
CA ILE A 44 14.44 0.70 14.86
C ILE A 44 15.04 -0.70 15.04
N ASN A 45 15.29 -1.07 16.28
CA ASN A 45 15.12 -2.44 16.69
C ASN A 45 13.73 -2.75 16.18
N SER A 46 13.55 -3.76 15.37
CA SER A 46 12.35 -4.40 14.89
C SER A 46 11.20 -4.51 15.93
N ALA A 47 10.97 -3.44 16.68
CA ALA A 47 9.83 -3.22 17.53
C ALA A 47 8.68 -2.93 16.56
N HIS A 48 8.06 -4.02 16.12
CA HIS A 48 6.84 -4.15 15.41
C HIS A 48 6.02 -2.87 15.42
N VAL A 49 6.00 -2.14 14.30
CA VAL A 49 4.92 -1.20 14.06
C VAL A 49 3.67 -2.05 14.15
N SER A 50 2.82 -1.77 15.13
CA SER A 50 1.64 -2.63 15.36
C SER A 50 0.83 -2.71 14.07
N SER A 51 0.57 -3.92 13.58
CA SER A 51 -0.27 -4.14 12.40
C SER A 51 -1.66 -3.51 12.58
N ALA A 52 -2.15 -3.43 13.82
CA ALA A 52 -3.39 -2.72 14.15
C ALA A 52 -3.28 -1.21 13.89
N TYR A 53 -2.13 -0.61 14.19
CA TYR A 53 -1.89 0.81 13.88
C TYR A 53 -1.86 1.04 12.37
N LEU A 54 -1.11 0.25 11.61
CA LEU A 54 -1.03 0.39 10.15
C LEU A 54 -2.41 0.25 9.51
N ARG A 55 -3.21 -0.73 9.93
CA ARG A 55 -4.60 -0.87 9.46
C ARG A 55 -5.44 0.34 9.80
N SER A 56 -5.29 0.90 11.00
CA SER A 56 -6.06 2.07 11.41
C SER A 56 -5.81 3.30 10.53
N MET A 57 -4.61 3.43 9.94
CA MET A 57 -4.30 4.49 8.97
C MET A 57 -5.08 4.35 7.66
N LEU A 58 -5.47 3.14 7.28
CA LEU A 58 -6.22 2.86 6.04
C LEU A 58 -7.74 2.94 6.21
N LEU A 59 -8.27 2.80 7.43
CA LEU A 59 -9.73 2.79 7.67
C LEU A 59 -10.47 4.05 7.20
N PRO A 60 -9.93 5.27 7.35
CA PRO A 60 -10.57 6.46 6.79
C PRO A 60 -10.69 6.40 5.26
N HIS A 61 -9.65 5.90 4.58
CA HIS A 61 -9.65 5.71 3.12
C HIS A 61 -10.65 4.64 2.69
N LEU A 62 -10.70 3.50 3.40
CA LEU A 62 -11.70 2.46 3.17
C LEU A 62 -13.13 3.03 3.25
N SER A 63 -13.42 3.79 4.31
CA SER A 63 -14.73 4.38 4.55
C SER A 63 -15.11 5.38 3.46
N ALA A 64 -14.17 6.25 3.06
CA ALA A 64 -14.38 7.25 2.03
C ALA A 64 -14.62 6.60 0.65
N LEU A 65 -13.79 5.63 0.26
CA LEU A 65 -13.91 4.93 -1.01
C LEU A 65 -15.20 4.10 -1.08
N LYS A 66 -15.58 3.45 0.01
CA LYS A 66 -16.83 2.68 0.09
C LYS A 66 -18.05 3.59 -0.06
N LEU A 67 -18.06 4.74 0.62
CA LEU A 67 -19.14 5.71 0.52
C LEU A 67 -19.25 6.24 -0.92
N TRP A 68 -18.15 6.68 -1.49
CA TRP A 68 -18.10 7.21 -2.85
C TRP A 68 -18.56 6.19 -3.89
N SER A 69 -18.08 4.95 -3.81
CA SER A 69 -18.48 3.87 -4.72
C SER A 69 -20.00 3.63 -4.68
N ARG A 70 -20.60 3.68 -3.50
CA ARG A 70 -22.06 3.54 -3.34
C ARG A 70 -22.84 4.71 -3.92
N GLU A 71 -22.39 5.94 -3.63
CA GLU A 71 -23.08 7.16 -4.09
C GLU A 71 -23.03 7.32 -5.61
N ASN A 72 -21.91 6.94 -6.23
CA ASN A 72 -21.72 7.05 -7.67
C ASN A 72 -22.06 5.75 -8.43
N GLN A 73 -22.42 4.68 -7.74
CA GLN A 73 -22.70 3.36 -8.32
C GLN A 73 -21.54 2.85 -9.22
N THR A 74 -20.31 3.28 -8.90
CA THR A 74 -19.11 3.00 -9.67
C THR A 74 -18.17 2.13 -8.85
N ALA A 75 -17.72 1.03 -9.45
CA ALA A 75 -16.75 0.13 -8.82
C ALA A 75 -15.36 0.78 -8.77
N ILE A 76 -14.54 0.32 -7.82
CA ILE A 76 -13.15 0.74 -7.68
C ILE A 76 -12.23 -0.41 -8.06
N PHE A 77 -11.10 -0.07 -8.65
CA PHE A 77 -10.02 -0.98 -8.98
C PHE A 77 -8.69 -0.36 -8.52
N PHE A 78 -7.92 -1.07 -7.73
CA PHE A 78 -6.58 -0.60 -7.36
C PHE A 78 -5.61 -0.92 -8.48
N SER A 79 -5.36 0.07 -9.34
CA SER A 79 -4.53 -0.03 -10.54
C SER A 79 -3.04 -0.16 -10.24
N GLU A 80 -2.61 0.35 -9.11
CA GLU A 80 -1.27 0.18 -8.58
C GLU A 80 -1.32 0.15 -7.06
N VAL A 81 -0.64 -0.82 -6.47
CA VAL A 81 -0.37 -0.85 -5.03
C VAL A 81 1.07 -1.27 -4.84
N GLY A 82 1.85 -0.44 -4.17
CA GLY A 82 3.27 -0.72 -3.97
C GLY A 82 3.81 -0.15 -2.67
N TYR A 83 4.66 -0.93 -2.04
CA TYR A 83 5.47 -0.53 -0.90
C TYR A 83 6.91 -0.94 -1.22
N PRO A 84 7.86 0.00 -1.27
CA PRO A 84 9.25 -0.34 -1.56
C PRO A 84 9.94 -1.01 -0.35
N ASP A 85 11.08 -1.64 -0.59
CA ASP A 85 11.82 -2.40 0.42
C ASP A 85 12.81 -1.56 1.24
N HIS A 86 12.48 -0.31 1.50
CA HIS A 86 13.39 0.63 2.21
C HIS A 86 12.70 1.41 3.32
N SER A 87 13.51 2.16 4.09
CA SER A 87 13.10 2.85 5.33
C SER A 87 11.95 3.85 5.20
N LEU A 88 11.61 4.30 4.00
CA LEU A 88 10.50 5.23 3.74
C LEU A 88 9.22 4.52 3.27
N ALA A 89 9.22 3.19 3.18
CA ALA A 89 8.14 2.41 2.59
C ALA A 89 6.74 2.75 3.13
N LEU A 90 6.62 2.92 4.44
CA LEU A 90 5.33 3.19 5.09
C LEU A 90 4.96 4.67 5.11
N GLN A 91 5.94 5.56 5.02
CA GLN A 91 5.74 7.00 5.08
C GLN A 91 5.52 7.61 3.69
N GLN A 92 6.26 7.13 2.71
CA GLN A 92 6.26 7.61 1.33
C GLN A 92 6.26 6.43 0.35
N PRO A 93 5.20 5.63 0.29
CA PRO A 93 5.19 4.41 -0.52
C PRO A 93 5.35 4.65 -2.03
N TRP A 94 5.08 5.86 -2.51
CA TRP A 94 5.33 6.27 -3.92
C TRP A 94 6.78 6.63 -4.22
N ASN A 95 7.63 6.76 -3.19
CA ASN A 95 9.02 7.19 -3.35
C ASN A 95 9.91 5.97 -3.63
N PRO A 96 10.57 5.87 -4.79
CA PRO A 96 11.46 4.75 -5.09
C PRO A 96 12.73 4.71 -4.24
N GLY A 97 12.89 5.68 -3.33
CA GLY A 97 14.08 5.80 -2.50
C GLY A 97 15.22 6.54 -3.19
N THR A 98 16.33 6.58 -2.49
CA THR A 98 17.60 7.15 -2.94
C THR A 98 18.70 6.10 -2.75
N PRO A 99 19.89 6.28 -3.34
CA PRO A 99 21.02 5.38 -3.10
C PRO A 99 21.39 5.21 -1.61
N ASN A 100 20.99 6.18 -0.78
CA ASN A 100 21.23 6.17 0.68
C ASN A 100 20.04 5.62 1.48
N SER A 101 18.94 5.25 0.83
CA SER A 101 17.79 4.67 1.53
C SER A 101 18.19 3.32 2.13
N ARG A 102 17.93 3.15 3.41
CA ARG A 102 18.28 1.92 4.12
C ARG A 102 17.35 0.79 3.67
N TYR A 103 17.92 -0.35 3.29
CA TYR A 103 17.18 -1.57 2.98
C TYR A 103 16.45 -2.11 4.20
N GLN A 104 15.12 -2.22 4.13
CA GLN A 104 14.23 -2.68 5.19
C GLN A 104 13.01 -3.41 4.59
N PRO A 105 13.18 -4.63 4.06
CA PRO A 105 12.11 -5.37 3.39
C PRO A 105 10.95 -5.75 4.32
N GLU A 106 11.16 -5.74 5.64
CA GLU A 106 10.12 -5.97 6.62
C GLU A 106 9.01 -4.91 6.54
N LEU A 107 9.35 -3.64 6.24
CA LEU A 107 8.37 -2.58 6.07
C LEU A 107 7.52 -2.79 4.82
N GLN A 108 8.10 -3.32 3.75
CA GLN A 108 7.35 -3.72 2.56
C GLN A 108 6.30 -4.79 2.89
N VAL A 109 6.69 -5.82 3.65
CA VAL A 109 5.79 -6.88 4.11
C VAL A 109 4.62 -6.31 4.90
N GLU A 110 4.92 -5.47 5.88
CA GLU A 110 3.89 -4.87 6.74
C GLU A 110 2.96 -3.94 5.95
N GLY A 111 3.49 -3.19 4.98
CA GLY A 111 2.68 -2.36 4.08
C GLY A 111 1.68 -3.19 3.27
N TYR A 112 2.13 -4.25 2.62
CA TYR A 112 1.26 -5.14 1.85
C TYR A 112 0.24 -5.85 2.73
N ARG A 113 0.63 -6.37 3.89
CA ARG A 113 -0.30 -7.02 4.84
C ARG A 113 -1.39 -6.06 5.30
N ALA A 114 -1.02 -4.86 5.74
CA ALA A 114 -1.99 -3.86 6.18
C ALA A 114 -2.97 -3.48 5.06
N PHE A 115 -2.47 -3.29 3.84
CA PHE A 115 -3.31 -2.99 2.68
C PHE A 115 -4.29 -4.12 2.38
N LEU A 116 -3.80 -5.34 2.29
CA LEU A 116 -4.62 -6.51 1.98
C LEU A 116 -5.64 -6.83 3.08
N ASP A 117 -5.28 -6.65 4.35
CA ASP A 117 -6.20 -6.84 5.48
C ASP A 117 -7.38 -5.87 5.43
N VAL A 118 -7.20 -4.68 4.88
CA VAL A 118 -8.23 -3.64 4.82
C VAL A 118 -9.00 -3.68 3.50
N PHE A 119 -8.32 -3.84 2.37
CA PHE A 119 -8.92 -3.71 1.04
C PHE A 119 -9.08 -5.03 0.28
N GLY A 120 -8.44 -6.10 0.74
CA GLY A 120 -8.39 -7.36 -0.01
C GLY A 120 -9.77 -8.00 -0.24
N ASP A 121 -10.72 -7.80 0.68
CA ASP A 121 -12.11 -8.29 0.58
C ASP A 121 -13.13 -7.15 0.49
N ALA A 122 -12.69 -5.94 0.14
CA ALA A 122 -13.61 -4.82 0.02
C ALA A 122 -14.63 -5.08 -1.12
N ASP A 123 -15.90 -5.09 -0.77
CA ASP A 123 -17.04 -5.43 -1.65
C ASP A 123 -17.18 -4.49 -2.87
N PHE A 124 -16.66 -3.28 -2.77
CA PHE A 124 -16.64 -2.28 -3.84
C PHE A 124 -15.42 -2.42 -4.77
N SER A 125 -14.40 -3.21 -4.39
CA SER A 125 -13.17 -3.39 -5.17
C SER A 125 -13.33 -4.53 -6.17
N LYS A 126 -12.91 -4.29 -7.42
CA LYS A 126 -12.89 -5.29 -8.50
C LYS A 126 -11.54 -5.99 -8.66
N GLY A 127 -10.52 -5.52 -7.98
CA GLY A 127 -9.20 -6.15 -8.01
C GLY A 127 -8.09 -5.21 -7.59
N ILE A 128 -6.91 -5.79 -7.50
CA ILE A 128 -5.69 -5.12 -7.05
C ILE A 128 -4.55 -5.56 -7.95
N PHE A 129 -3.83 -4.59 -8.53
CA PHE A 129 -2.55 -4.84 -9.17
C PHE A 129 -1.42 -4.34 -8.28
N PHE A 130 -0.44 -5.20 -8.07
CA PHE A 130 0.78 -4.83 -7.35
C PHE A 130 1.78 -4.17 -8.29
N TYR A 131 2.28 -3.03 -7.89
CA TYR A 131 3.36 -2.34 -8.56
C TYR A 131 4.68 -2.68 -7.84
N ALA A 132 5.69 -3.24 -8.48
CA ALA A 132 5.67 -3.81 -9.82
C ALA A 132 6.27 -5.21 -9.74
N ILE A 133 5.92 -6.07 -10.68
CA ILE A 133 6.50 -7.39 -10.75
C ILE A 133 7.55 -7.38 -11.88
N HIS A 134 8.83 -7.47 -11.52
CA HIS A 134 9.94 -7.56 -12.45
C HIS A 134 10.44 -9.01 -12.57
N GLN A 135 10.76 -9.43 -13.80
CA GLN A 135 11.20 -10.81 -14.10
C GLN A 135 12.65 -11.12 -13.69
N HIS A 136 13.34 -10.17 -13.09
CA HIS A 136 14.75 -10.34 -12.75
C HIS A 136 14.94 -11.03 -11.41
N GLU A 137 15.92 -11.92 -11.33
CA GLU A 137 16.32 -12.62 -10.09
C GLU A 137 16.96 -11.68 -9.06
N HIS A 138 17.33 -10.47 -9.47
CA HIS A 138 17.96 -9.48 -8.61
C HIS A 138 16.95 -8.42 -8.15
N ARG A 139 17.18 -7.88 -6.96
CA ARG A 139 16.45 -6.73 -6.42
C ARG A 139 16.36 -5.64 -7.50
N ASP A 140 15.14 -5.19 -7.81
CA ASP A 140 14.97 -4.05 -8.71
C ASP A 140 15.51 -2.76 -8.07
N LEU A 141 15.91 -1.80 -8.90
CA LEU A 141 16.50 -0.55 -8.42
C LEU A 141 15.54 0.30 -7.56
N ASN A 142 14.26 0.05 -7.70
CA ASN A 142 13.19 0.80 -7.01
C ASN A 142 12.64 0.04 -5.79
N GLY A 143 13.02 -1.22 -5.60
CA GLY A 143 12.68 -2.04 -4.45
C GLY A 143 11.21 -2.42 -4.33
N TYR A 144 10.38 -2.25 -5.36
CA TYR A 144 8.93 -2.53 -5.29
C TYR A 144 8.56 -4.00 -5.51
N THR A 145 9.45 -4.81 -6.05
CA THR A 145 9.11 -6.19 -6.42
C THR A 145 8.82 -7.05 -5.20
N PRO A 146 7.56 -7.46 -4.97
CA PRO A 146 7.20 -8.32 -3.83
C PRO A 146 7.49 -9.80 -4.09
N GLN A 147 8.15 -10.15 -5.20
CA GLN A 147 8.38 -11.52 -5.61
C GLN A 147 9.56 -12.20 -4.93
N GLN A 148 10.36 -11.45 -4.18
CA GLN A 148 11.60 -11.96 -3.60
C GLN A 148 11.56 -11.95 -2.08
N GLY A 149 12.23 -12.93 -1.46
CA GLY A 149 12.43 -13.01 -0.02
C GLY A 149 11.15 -12.99 0.79
N LYS A 150 11.17 -12.32 1.92
CA LYS A 150 10.10 -12.28 2.93
C LYS A 150 8.78 -11.71 2.40
N SER A 151 8.83 -10.75 1.48
CA SER A 151 7.62 -10.15 0.90
C SER A 151 6.85 -11.15 0.06
N ARG A 152 7.56 -11.96 -0.73
CA ARG A 152 6.95 -13.04 -1.51
C ARG A 152 6.30 -14.09 -0.61
N GLU A 153 7.02 -14.53 0.43
CA GLU A 153 6.50 -15.51 1.38
C GLU A 153 5.23 -15.01 2.06
N ALA A 154 5.24 -13.78 2.57
CA ALA A 154 4.09 -13.17 3.22
C ALA A 154 2.88 -13.03 2.31
N LEU A 155 3.07 -12.65 1.03
CA LEU A 155 1.97 -12.57 0.06
C LEU A 155 1.41 -13.94 -0.30
N ILE A 156 2.26 -14.95 -0.47
CA ILE A 156 1.82 -16.32 -0.74
C ILE A 156 1.03 -16.86 0.45
N GLU A 157 1.52 -16.71 1.67
CA GLU A 157 0.85 -17.10 2.90
C GLU A 157 -0.55 -16.48 2.97
N TYR A 158 -0.63 -15.16 2.83
CA TYR A 158 -1.88 -14.41 2.83
C TYR A 158 -2.88 -14.92 1.77
N LEU A 159 -2.42 -15.13 0.53
CA LEU A 159 -3.28 -15.60 -0.55
C LEU A 159 -3.75 -17.05 -0.34
N ASN A 160 -2.92 -17.90 0.28
CA ASN A 160 -3.28 -19.28 0.59
C ASN A 160 -4.31 -19.36 1.72
N GLU A 161 -4.17 -18.57 2.77
CA GLU A 161 -5.14 -18.49 3.86
C GLU A 161 -6.54 -18.14 3.35
N ARG A 162 -6.63 -17.20 2.40
CA ARG A 162 -7.91 -16.78 1.80
C ARG A 162 -8.52 -17.76 0.81
N ARG A 163 -7.73 -18.63 0.19
CA ARG A 163 -8.25 -19.69 -0.68
C ARG A 163 -8.87 -20.84 0.11
N SER A 164 -8.61 -20.89 1.39
CA SER A 164 -9.09 -21.96 2.30
C SER A 164 -10.40 -21.62 3.01
N LEU A 165 -10.92 -20.40 2.76
CA LEU A 165 -12.22 -19.91 3.23
C LEU A 165 -13.26 -19.97 2.12
#